data_8ef3b93dc77e33cf6993560c6f89b9bf
#
_entry.id   8ef3b93dc77e33cf6993560c6f89b9bf
#
_cell.length_a   1.000
_cell.length_b   1.000
_cell.length_c   1.000
_cell.angle_alpha   90.00
_cell.angle_beta   90.00
_cell.angle_gamma   90.00
#
_symmetry.space_group_name_H-M   'P 1'
#
loop_
_entity.id
_entity.type
_entity.pdbx_description
1 polymer ?
#
loop_
_entity_poly.entity_id
_entity_poly.type
_entity_poly.pdbx_seq_one_letter_code
_entity_poly.pdbx_strand_id
1 'polypeptide(L)'
;LPPEDFEGLPEKPGVYYFYNQQKKVIYVGKAVNLRKRVISHFTGHKITSQRQHFLRDIYGISFEVCSTELMALLLECTEIQKLWPIYNKALKKFEPKFGLYEYTARNGYRYLAVGKVSKQQSCIEVFGSINEGINLLRSLQEKFNLDYRFCKYAVTIEKEGISVQN
;
A
#
# COMPACT_ATOMS: atom_id res chain seq x y z
N LEU A 1 25.10 -13.48 7.99
CA LEU A 1 25.62 -13.27 6.64
C LEU A 1 27.10 -12.92 6.69
N PRO A 2 27.94 -13.53 5.87
CA PRO A 2 29.36 -13.19 5.81
C PRO A 2 29.55 -11.77 5.21
N PRO A 3 30.63 -11.06 5.58
CA PRO A 3 30.93 -9.72 5.06
C PRO A 3 31.03 -9.63 3.54
N GLU A 4 31.37 -10.72 2.89
CA GLU A 4 31.50 -10.88 1.44
C GLU A 4 30.18 -10.62 0.69
N ASP A 5 29.03 -10.88 1.34
CA ASP A 5 27.70 -10.62 0.76
C ASP A 5 27.40 -9.13 0.55
N PHE A 6 28.19 -8.23 1.18
CA PHE A 6 28.03 -6.78 1.06
C PHE A 6 28.95 -6.13 0.02
N GLU A 7 30.00 -6.83 -0.44
CA GLU A 7 30.98 -6.27 -1.36
C GLU A 7 30.41 -5.99 -2.76
N GLY A 8 29.44 -6.80 -3.19
CA GLY A 8 28.77 -6.63 -4.47
C GLY A 8 27.65 -5.58 -4.51
N LEU A 9 27.31 -4.95 -3.39
CA LEU A 9 26.20 -3.99 -3.33
C LEU A 9 26.60 -2.62 -3.92
N PRO A 10 25.88 -2.11 -4.95
CA PRO A 10 26.18 -0.83 -5.57
C PRO A 10 25.71 0.35 -4.72
N GLU A 11 26.38 1.50 -4.88
CA GLU A 11 25.95 2.77 -4.29
C GLU A 11 24.96 3.51 -5.21
N LYS A 12 23.88 2.83 -5.58
CA LYS A 12 22.83 3.30 -6.49
C LYS A 12 21.44 3.10 -5.88
N PRO A 13 20.45 3.84 -6.36
CA PRO A 13 19.04 3.60 -5.98
C PRO A 13 18.58 2.20 -6.41
N GLY A 14 17.70 1.60 -5.63
CA GLY A 14 17.14 0.31 -5.98
C GLY A 14 16.33 -0.34 -4.86
N VAL A 15 15.95 -1.57 -5.10
CA VAL A 15 15.23 -2.44 -4.17
C VAL A 15 16.12 -3.60 -3.78
N TYR A 16 16.08 -4.00 -2.51
CA TYR A 16 16.80 -5.16 -2.00
C TYR A 16 15.85 -6.13 -1.33
N TYR A 17 16.21 -7.42 -1.38
CA TYR A 17 15.42 -8.53 -0.88
C TYR A 17 16.24 -9.32 0.11
N PHE A 18 15.67 -9.63 1.29
CA PHE A 18 16.24 -10.59 2.22
C PHE A 18 15.51 -11.92 2.12
N TYR A 19 16.29 -12.98 2.15
CA TYR A 19 15.81 -14.35 2.03
C TYR A 19 16.08 -15.14 3.29
N ASN A 20 15.16 -16.05 3.63
CA ASN A 20 15.39 -17.03 4.69
C ASN A 20 16.18 -18.26 4.18
N GLN A 21 16.41 -19.23 5.07
CA GLN A 21 17.10 -20.48 4.77
C GLN A 21 16.43 -21.28 3.62
N GLN A 22 15.11 -21.19 3.47
CA GLN A 22 14.35 -21.84 2.41
C GLN A 22 14.31 -21.02 1.11
N LYS A 23 15.16 -20.03 0.97
CA LYS A 23 15.20 -19.10 -0.19
C LYS A 23 13.88 -18.35 -0.44
N LYS A 24 13.02 -18.21 0.57
CA LYS A 24 11.81 -17.41 0.50
C LYS A 24 12.12 -15.96 0.86
N VAL A 25 11.58 -14.99 0.12
CA VAL A 25 11.70 -13.56 0.44
C VAL A 25 10.96 -13.28 1.75
N ILE A 26 11.68 -12.75 2.74
CA ILE A 26 11.14 -12.39 4.05
C ILE A 26 11.04 -10.89 4.27
N TYR A 27 11.75 -10.10 3.47
CA TYR A 27 11.71 -8.64 3.51
C TYR A 27 12.09 -8.05 2.15
N VAL A 28 11.41 -6.97 1.77
CA VAL A 28 11.72 -6.11 0.62
C VAL A 28 11.90 -4.68 1.13
N GLY A 29 12.91 -3.96 0.64
CA GLY A 29 13.12 -2.58 1.02
C GLY A 29 13.73 -1.75 -0.12
N LYS A 30 13.33 -0.46 -0.21
CA LYS A 30 13.95 0.50 -1.12
C LYS A 30 15.15 1.18 -0.50
N ALA A 31 16.05 1.64 -1.34
CA ALA A 31 17.19 2.47 -0.95
C ALA A 31 17.51 3.53 -2.01
N VAL A 32 17.98 4.69 -1.58
CA VAL A 32 18.68 5.67 -2.45
C VAL A 32 20.10 5.19 -2.72
N ASN A 33 20.70 4.52 -1.74
CA ASN A 33 22.00 3.86 -1.81
C ASN A 33 21.87 2.47 -1.21
N LEU A 34 21.85 1.46 -2.07
CA LEU A 34 21.65 0.05 -1.69
C LEU A 34 22.68 -0.41 -0.65
N ARG A 35 23.97 -0.15 -0.89
CA ARG A 35 25.05 -0.56 0.00
C ARG A 35 24.88 0.01 1.41
N LYS A 36 24.73 1.34 1.53
CA LYS A 36 24.54 2.01 2.83
C LYS A 36 23.31 1.51 3.57
N ARG A 37 22.21 1.34 2.85
CA ARG A 37 20.94 0.91 3.42
C ARG A 37 20.98 -0.52 3.95
N VAL A 38 21.50 -1.44 3.16
CA VAL A 38 21.61 -2.85 3.56
C VAL A 38 22.53 -2.97 4.78
N ILE A 39 23.72 -2.36 4.76
CA ILE A 39 24.66 -2.39 5.90
C ILE A 39 24.01 -1.80 7.16
N SER A 40 23.20 -0.75 7.05
CA SER A 40 22.52 -0.14 8.21
C SER A 40 21.56 -1.09 8.95
N HIS A 41 21.08 -2.16 8.32
CA HIS A 41 20.31 -3.19 9.01
C HIS A 41 21.16 -3.96 10.04
N PHE A 42 22.44 -4.12 9.77
CA PHE A 42 23.34 -4.93 10.59
C PHE A 42 24.17 -4.11 11.59
N THR A 43 24.37 -2.80 11.35
CA THR A 43 25.24 -1.94 12.17
C THR A 43 24.50 -1.09 13.20
N GLY A 44 23.18 -1.09 13.25
CA GLY A 44 22.38 -0.23 14.14
C GLY A 44 22.43 -0.64 15.62
N HIS A 45 22.66 0.34 16.54
CA HIS A 45 22.86 0.13 17.97
C HIS A 45 21.62 -0.26 18.79
N LYS A 46 20.37 -0.09 18.31
CA LYS A 46 19.17 -0.48 19.05
C LYS A 46 18.71 -1.88 18.67
N ILE A 47 19.10 -2.86 19.48
CA ILE A 47 18.71 -4.27 19.28
C ILE A 47 17.46 -4.55 20.11
N THR A 48 16.29 -4.52 19.47
CA THR A 48 15.06 -5.06 20.05
C THR A 48 14.97 -6.56 19.77
N SER A 49 14.22 -7.31 20.59
CA SER A 49 14.00 -8.75 20.37
C SER A 49 13.43 -9.05 18.96
N GLN A 50 12.52 -8.20 18.46
CA GLN A 50 11.98 -8.35 17.11
C GLN A 50 13.05 -8.16 16.02
N ARG A 51 13.96 -7.20 16.22
CA ARG A 51 15.08 -6.98 15.28
C ARG A 51 16.07 -8.14 15.30
N GLN A 52 16.33 -8.72 16.47
CA GLN A 52 17.19 -9.90 16.57
C GLN A 52 16.62 -11.09 15.80
N HIS A 53 15.30 -11.37 15.93
CA HIS A 53 14.64 -12.41 15.16
C HIS A 53 14.75 -12.15 13.66
N PHE A 54 14.44 -10.93 13.22
CA PHE A 54 14.58 -10.55 11.83
C PHE A 54 15.99 -10.80 11.29
N LEU A 55 17.03 -10.33 11.98
CA LEU A 55 18.42 -10.48 11.54
C LEU A 55 18.88 -11.95 11.51
N ARG A 56 18.40 -12.79 12.44
CA ARG A 56 18.69 -14.23 12.47
C ARG A 56 18.08 -14.99 11.29
N ASP A 57 16.94 -14.52 10.82
CA ASP A 57 16.23 -15.15 9.71
C ASP A 57 16.79 -14.78 8.33
N ILE A 58 17.75 -13.85 8.25
CA ILE A 58 18.36 -13.45 6.98
C ILE A 58 19.51 -14.41 6.62
N TYR A 59 19.33 -15.17 5.55
CA TYR A 59 20.31 -16.11 5.01
C TYR A 59 20.85 -15.70 3.64
N GLY A 60 20.23 -14.76 2.96
CA GLY A 60 20.69 -14.28 1.65
C GLY A 60 20.14 -12.91 1.31
N ILE A 61 20.81 -12.27 0.36
CA ILE A 61 20.46 -10.93 -0.14
C ILE A 61 20.47 -10.96 -1.67
N SER A 62 19.51 -10.29 -2.29
CA SER A 62 19.59 -9.87 -3.68
C SER A 62 19.14 -8.41 -3.82
N PHE A 63 19.39 -7.81 -4.95
CA PHE A 63 18.99 -6.43 -5.22
C PHE A 63 18.68 -6.21 -6.69
N GLU A 64 17.92 -5.16 -6.94
CA GLU A 64 17.64 -4.64 -8.28
C GLU A 64 17.93 -3.14 -8.30
N VAL A 65 18.78 -2.70 -9.24
CA VAL A 65 19.15 -1.28 -9.39
C VAL A 65 18.05 -0.57 -10.17
N CYS A 66 17.63 0.59 -9.65
CA CYS A 66 16.66 1.46 -10.31
C CYS A 66 17.34 2.74 -10.78
N SER A 67 16.82 3.34 -11.87
CA SER A 67 17.36 4.59 -12.40
C SER A 67 17.07 5.79 -11.48
N THR A 68 15.97 5.73 -10.71
CA THR A 68 15.53 6.79 -9.81
C THR A 68 14.97 6.23 -8.51
N GLU A 69 14.91 7.08 -7.47
CA GLU A 69 14.27 6.73 -6.21
C GLU A 69 12.76 6.45 -6.39
N LEU A 70 12.10 7.18 -7.29
CA LEU A 70 10.68 6.95 -7.59
C LEU A 70 10.44 5.54 -8.14
N MET A 71 11.29 5.09 -9.07
CA MET A 71 11.21 3.72 -9.60
C MET A 71 11.45 2.69 -8.51
N ALA A 72 12.41 2.92 -7.61
CA ALA A 72 12.65 2.04 -6.47
C ALA A 72 11.44 1.97 -5.53
N LEU A 73 10.75 3.10 -5.28
CA LEU A 73 9.54 3.15 -4.48
C LEU A 73 8.40 2.34 -5.12
N LEU A 74 8.15 2.52 -6.42
CA LEU A 74 7.10 1.80 -7.15
C LEU A 74 7.37 0.30 -7.17
N LEU A 75 8.62 -0.09 -7.41
CA LEU A 75 9.04 -1.49 -7.42
C LEU A 75 8.89 -2.11 -6.03
N GLU A 76 9.34 -1.44 -4.96
CA GLU A 76 9.15 -1.89 -3.57
C GLU A 76 7.67 -2.16 -3.27
N CYS A 77 6.78 -1.22 -3.60
CA CYS A 77 5.35 -1.36 -3.38
C CYS A 77 4.78 -2.59 -4.10
N THR A 78 5.12 -2.75 -5.38
CA THR A 78 4.67 -3.87 -6.21
C THR A 78 5.17 -5.21 -5.68
N GLU A 79 6.46 -5.30 -5.34
CA GLU A 79 7.07 -6.53 -4.85
C GLU A 79 6.55 -6.91 -3.44
N ILE A 80 6.30 -5.94 -2.55
CA ILE A 80 5.69 -6.22 -1.25
C ILE A 80 4.28 -6.79 -1.42
N GLN A 81 3.48 -6.24 -2.33
CA GLN A 81 2.12 -6.74 -2.59
C GLN A 81 2.11 -8.13 -3.23
N LYS A 82 3.05 -8.40 -4.13
CA LYS A 82 3.18 -9.66 -4.84
C LYS A 82 3.74 -10.79 -3.97
N LEU A 83 4.82 -10.51 -3.21
CA LEU A 83 5.58 -11.52 -2.46
C LEU A 83 5.08 -11.70 -1.03
N TRP A 84 4.36 -10.71 -0.48
CA TRP A 84 3.81 -10.70 0.87
C TRP A 84 4.84 -11.07 1.97
N PRO A 85 6.01 -10.40 2.04
CA PRO A 85 7.12 -10.82 2.89
C PRO A 85 6.75 -10.67 4.38
N ILE A 86 7.16 -11.62 5.23
CA ILE A 86 6.69 -11.72 6.62
C ILE A 86 7.07 -10.49 7.48
N TYR A 87 8.23 -9.87 7.22
CA TYR A 87 8.73 -8.73 7.99
C TYR A 87 8.33 -7.36 7.46
N ASN A 88 7.72 -7.25 6.27
CA ASN A 88 7.11 -6.01 5.83
C ASN A 88 5.74 -5.83 6.51
N LYS A 89 5.58 -4.78 7.29
CA LYS A 89 4.30 -4.40 7.93
C LYS A 89 3.53 -3.36 7.12
N ALA A 90 4.24 -2.37 6.60
CA ALA A 90 3.68 -1.35 5.73
C ALA A 90 3.49 -1.91 4.30
N LEU A 91 2.60 -1.29 3.52
CA LEU A 91 2.31 -1.60 2.11
C LEU A 91 1.68 -2.98 1.84
N LYS A 92 1.61 -3.88 2.83
CA LYS A 92 0.91 -5.16 2.71
C LYS A 92 -0.60 -5.01 2.66
N LYS A 93 -1.12 -4.02 3.39
CA LYS A 93 -2.55 -3.85 3.53
C LYS A 93 -2.99 -2.58 2.81
N PHE A 94 -3.26 -2.68 1.52
CA PHE A 94 -4.37 -1.93 1.00
C PHE A 94 -5.64 -2.66 1.45
N GLU A 95 -6.07 -2.43 2.71
CA GLU A 95 -7.43 -2.73 3.10
C GLU A 95 -8.28 -1.56 2.60
N PRO A 96 -9.06 -1.74 1.53
CA PRO A 96 -9.97 -0.71 1.10
C PRO A 96 -10.95 -0.46 2.24
N LYS A 97 -10.89 0.74 2.81
CA LYS A 97 -11.77 1.14 3.94
C LYS A 97 -12.99 1.87 3.44
N PHE A 98 -12.86 2.51 2.27
CA PHE A 98 -13.91 3.32 1.65
C PHE A 98 -14.07 2.96 0.19
N GLY A 99 -15.27 3.17 -0.34
CA GLY A 99 -15.61 2.93 -1.73
C GLY A 99 -16.48 4.04 -2.31
N LEU A 100 -16.38 4.22 -3.62
CA LEU A 100 -17.32 5.02 -4.40
C LEU A 100 -18.45 4.10 -4.88
N TYR A 101 -19.67 4.47 -4.56
CA TYR A 101 -20.90 3.72 -4.87
C TYR A 101 -21.77 4.52 -5.81
N GLU A 102 -22.46 3.79 -6.68
CA GLU A 102 -23.62 4.28 -7.38
C GLU A 102 -24.87 3.60 -6.82
N TYR A 103 -25.93 4.37 -6.58
CA TYR A 103 -27.20 3.83 -6.14
C TYR A 103 -28.36 4.66 -6.67
N THR A 104 -29.50 4.01 -6.84
CA THR A 104 -30.76 4.67 -7.19
C THR A 104 -31.60 4.87 -5.92
N ALA A 105 -31.90 6.12 -5.62
CA ALA A 105 -32.74 6.45 -4.45
C ALA A 105 -34.23 6.20 -4.74
N ARG A 106 -35.08 6.26 -3.71
CA ARG A 106 -36.54 6.05 -3.80
C ARG A 106 -37.25 7.01 -4.78
N ASN A 107 -36.66 8.17 -5.02
CA ASN A 107 -37.13 9.15 -5.99
C ASN A 107 -36.78 8.83 -7.45
N GLY A 108 -36.14 7.67 -7.72
CA GLY A 108 -35.76 7.23 -9.05
C GLY A 108 -34.46 7.83 -9.60
N TYR A 109 -33.83 8.78 -8.90
CA TYR A 109 -32.58 9.39 -9.34
C TYR A 109 -31.36 8.57 -8.93
N ARG A 110 -30.31 8.61 -9.77
CA ARG A 110 -29.02 8.00 -9.50
C ARG A 110 -28.11 8.95 -8.74
N TYR A 111 -27.42 8.41 -7.74
CA TYR A 111 -26.52 9.15 -6.85
C TYR A 111 -25.15 8.49 -6.87
N LEU A 112 -24.11 9.31 -6.73
CA LEU A 112 -22.77 8.86 -6.38
C LEU A 112 -22.52 9.12 -4.90
N ALA A 113 -21.93 8.16 -4.20
CA ALA A 113 -21.71 8.25 -2.76
C ALA A 113 -20.37 7.65 -2.37
N VAL A 114 -19.69 8.28 -1.41
CA VAL A 114 -18.48 7.73 -0.77
C VAL A 114 -18.87 7.21 0.61
N GLY A 115 -18.60 5.95 0.87
CA GLY A 115 -18.91 5.29 2.14
C GLY A 115 -17.88 4.22 2.52
N LYS A 116 -18.01 3.64 3.71
CA LYS A 116 -17.18 2.50 4.11
C LYS A 116 -17.44 1.31 3.19
N VAL A 117 -16.39 0.53 2.90
CA VAL A 117 -16.52 -0.69 2.10
C VAL A 117 -17.44 -1.68 2.84
N SER A 118 -18.43 -2.19 2.11
CA SER A 118 -19.35 -3.21 2.56
C SER A 118 -19.18 -4.49 1.73
N LYS A 119 -19.29 -5.66 2.37
CA LYS A 119 -19.29 -6.95 1.68
C LYS A 119 -20.62 -7.21 0.93
N GLN A 120 -21.62 -6.40 1.18
CA GLN A 120 -22.99 -6.60 0.70
C GLN A 120 -23.27 -5.82 -0.59
N GLN A 121 -22.44 -4.82 -0.91
CA GLN A 121 -22.65 -3.98 -2.10
C GLN A 121 -21.33 -3.75 -2.82
N SER A 122 -21.32 -3.95 -4.12
CA SER A 122 -20.17 -3.65 -4.97
C SER A 122 -19.97 -2.14 -5.10
N CYS A 123 -18.74 -1.69 -5.07
CA CYS A 123 -18.35 -0.31 -5.31
C CYS A 123 -17.68 -0.16 -6.69
N ILE A 124 -17.71 1.06 -7.24
CA ILE A 124 -17.07 1.40 -8.51
C ILE A 124 -15.56 1.44 -8.34
N GLU A 125 -15.10 2.02 -7.22
CA GLU A 125 -13.70 2.19 -6.90
C GLU A 125 -13.50 2.11 -5.38
N VAL A 126 -12.29 1.76 -4.93
CA VAL A 126 -11.96 1.58 -3.51
C VAL A 126 -10.78 2.44 -3.09
N PHE A 127 -10.79 2.92 -1.83
CA PHE A 127 -9.81 3.86 -1.28
C PHE A 127 -9.32 3.44 0.09
N GLY A 128 -8.08 3.79 0.43
CA GLY A 128 -7.51 3.63 1.76
C GLY A 128 -8.04 4.64 2.77
N SER A 129 -8.43 5.84 2.32
CA SER A 129 -9.00 6.91 3.14
C SER A 129 -10.25 7.52 2.53
N ILE A 130 -11.11 8.10 3.39
CA ILE A 130 -12.31 8.80 2.95
C ILE A 130 -11.97 10.03 2.11
N ASN A 131 -10.85 10.71 2.40
CA ASN A 131 -10.44 11.91 1.68
C ASN A 131 -10.08 11.63 0.22
N GLU A 132 -9.50 10.46 -0.10
CA GLU A 132 -9.24 10.04 -1.49
C GLU A 132 -10.56 9.93 -2.26
N GLY A 133 -11.57 9.26 -1.69
CA GLY A 133 -12.88 9.13 -2.30
C GLY A 133 -13.60 10.46 -2.47
N ILE A 134 -13.54 11.35 -1.47
CA ILE A 134 -14.12 12.70 -1.53
C ILE A 134 -13.44 13.53 -2.63
N ASN A 135 -12.12 13.49 -2.73
CA ASN A 135 -11.38 14.22 -3.75
C ASN A 135 -11.73 13.73 -5.16
N LEU A 136 -11.82 12.40 -5.35
CA LEU A 136 -12.27 11.86 -6.62
C LEU A 136 -13.70 12.31 -6.95
N LEU A 137 -14.63 12.20 -6.01
CA LEU A 137 -16.03 12.61 -6.24
C LEU A 137 -16.15 14.09 -6.59
N ARG A 138 -15.35 14.97 -5.96
CA ARG A 138 -15.28 16.40 -6.32
C ARG A 138 -14.71 16.61 -7.73
N SER A 139 -13.64 15.92 -8.07
CA SER A 139 -13.05 15.97 -9.42
C SER A 139 -14.03 15.51 -10.49
N LEU A 140 -14.82 14.47 -10.22
CA LEU A 140 -15.88 14.02 -11.12
C LEU A 140 -17.00 15.05 -11.23
N GLN A 141 -17.37 15.68 -10.12
CA GLN A 141 -18.36 16.77 -10.08
C GLN A 141 -17.95 17.93 -10.99
N GLU A 142 -16.72 18.41 -10.85
CA GLU A 142 -16.18 19.52 -11.66
C GLU A 142 -16.06 19.12 -13.13
N LYS A 143 -15.49 17.96 -13.42
CA LYS A 143 -15.24 17.50 -14.80
C LYS A 143 -16.52 17.26 -15.60
N PHE A 144 -17.57 16.74 -14.95
CA PHE A 144 -18.82 16.36 -15.60
C PHE A 144 -19.99 17.29 -15.25
N ASN A 145 -19.72 18.39 -14.54
CA ASN A 145 -20.72 19.36 -14.07
C ASN A 145 -21.90 18.68 -13.36
N LEU A 146 -21.59 17.73 -12.47
CA LEU A 146 -22.63 16.99 -11.72
C LEU A 146 -23.25 17.88 -10.65
N ASP A 147 -24.56 17.83 -10.53
CA ASP A 147 -25.28 18.55 -9.47
C ASP A 147 -24.88 17.98 -8.10
N TYR A 148 -24.45 18.86 -7.17
CA TYR A 148 -24.02 18.48 -5.82
C TYR A 148 -25.09 17.72 -5.02
N ARG A 149 -26.36 17.92 -5.37
CA ARG A 149 -27.50 17.23 -4.73
C ARG A 149 -27.45 15.71 -4.93
N PHE A 150 -26.84 15.26 -6.02
CA PHE A 150 -26.68 13.85 -6.37
C PHE A 150 -25.34 13.25 -5.93
N CYS A 151 -24.50 14.02 -5.22
CA CYS A 151 -23.22 13.58 -4.67
C CYS A 151 -23.29 13.54 -3.14
N LYS A 152 -23.00 12.38 -2.53
CA LYS A 152 -23.02 12.17 -1.09
C LYS A 152 -21.63 11.80 -0.58
N TYR A 153 -21.08 12.63 0.31
CA TYR A 153 -19.68 12.53 0.73
C TYR A 153 -19.41 11.61 1.93
N ALA A 154 -20.47 11.24 2.66
CA ALA A 154 -20.37 10.26 3.73
C ALA A 154 -21.70 9.52 3.85
N VAL A 155 -21.67 8.22 3.59
CA VAL A 155 -22.86 7.37 3.66
C VAL A 155 -22.55 6.10 4.43
N THR A 156 -23.56 5.53 5.07
CA THR A 156 -23.51 4.21 5.67
C THR A 156 -24.14 3.21 4.71
N ILE A 157 -23.45 2.10 4.46
CA ILE A 157 -23.93 1.01 3.61
C ILE A 157 -24.60 -0.02 4.52
N GLU A 158 -25.91 -0.20 4.38
CA GLU A 158 -26.73 -1.15 5.13
C GLU A 158 -27.20 -2.29 4.24
N LYS A 159 -27.77 -3.34 4.84
CA LYS A 159 -28.27 -4.51 4.09
C LYS A 159 -29.36 -4.14 3.09
N GLU A 160 -30.16 -3.12 3.39
CA GLU A 160 -31.31 -2.71 2.58
C GLU A 160 -31.01 -1.51 1.65
N GLY A 161 -29.76 -1.04 1.60
CA GLY A 161 -29.36 0.07 0.74
C GLY A 161 -28.37 1.03 1.38
N ILE A 162 -28.27 2.22 0.81
CA ILE A 162 -27.38 3.29 1.28
C ILE A 162 -28.19 4.28 2.12
N SER A 163 -27.83 4.43 3.39
CA SER A 163 -28.38 5.50 4.25
C SER A 163 -27.43 6.69 4.30
N VAL A 164 -27.98 7.89 4.12
CA VAL A 164 -27.23 9.15 4.22
C VAL A 164 -27.27 9.60 5.66
N GLN A 165 -26.10 9.75 6.28
CA GLN A 165 -26.02 10.41 7.58
C GLN A 165 -26.30 11.92 7.38
N ASN A 166 -27.35 12.42 8.03
CA ASN A 166 -27.66 13.85 8.10
C ASN A 166 -26.69 14.57 9.02
#